data_e2b6b4a2c815417fe51ccb203612c158
#
_entry.id   e2b6b4a2c815417fe51ccb203612c158
#
_cell.length_a   1.000
_cell.length_b   1.000
_cell.length_c   1.000
_cell.angle_alpha   90.00
_cell.angle_beta   90.00
_cell.angle_gamma   90.00
#
_symmetry.space_group_name_H-M   'P 1'
#
loop_
_entity.id
_entity.type
_entity.pdbx_description
1 polymer ?
#
loop_
_entity_poly.entity_id
_entity_poly.type
_entity_poly.pdbx_seq_one_letter_code
_entity_poly.pdbx_strand_id
1 'polypeptide(L)'
;MSSQNLNRRDFLKLAGISYGGLLFGNRLDSYLKSSSPQMDEFMPDAEIAITAKEKWVQILSGSQTRVWGYEGQLLSGSGVTVQNLPGNYLGPIIRVKTGMKLRIYFHNELAEDSVIHPHGPRVPEASDGHPMQAIGPGQMKVYEFEIIDRAGPYWFHPHPHMRTAEQVVMGMAGLLSVWDDEEELAVPGASTGLNDIPVIIQDRNFDSTNQFLYNPNNMWGYLGNRILVNGKPNTVFALEPRAYRFRILNGSNARTYKLAWSNNMPMQVIGTDGGLLPAVASRPYVMLMPGERIDIWADFTALARKQVILRSLSFDPMGGMMGGGGGGMGGSGGMGGGGMGGGGMMGSGLPMGSAFDILTVSVGRRAGTKPVLGPLAPLSVIYKAEDFATARPFTLDMSMMTWTINGRVFEMMEVAEDEMVHVHDTMAWEWINNTPIPHPMHMHNVQFQVVQRTVPATSSYATINQGLVDTGWKDTAPVWPGERVKIAMTFGPHAGMYMYHCHILEHEDMTMMRNYMIMDHTMPPMPM
;
A
#
# COMPACT_ATOMS: atom_id res chain seq x y z
N MET A 1 -35.18 -9.02 22.73
CA MET A 1 -34.90 -7.68 23.25
C MET A 1 -34.61 -6.79 22.04
N SER A 2 -35.37 -5.72 21.88
CA SER A 2 -35.45 -4.91 20.65
C SER A 2 -34.16 -4.12 20.41
N SER A 3 -33.63 -4.23 19.22
CA SER A 3 -32.58 -3.35 18.69
C SER A 3 -33.14 -1.92 18.57
N GLN A 4 -32.68 -1.02 19.40
CA GLN A 4 -32.95 0.40 19.22
C GLN A 4 -32.04 0.93 18.10
N ASN A 5 -32.66 1.27 16.98
CA ASN A 5 -32.01 2.04 15.93
C ASN A 5 -31.80 3.48 16.45
N LEU A 6 -30.54 3.84 16.71
CA LEU A 6 -30.16 5.23 16.97
C LEU A 6 -30.39 6.06 15.69
N ASN A 7 -31.20 7.08 15.78
CA ASN A 7 -31.44 8.00 14.68
C ASN A 7 -30.37 9.10 14.64
N ARG A 8 -30.20 9.74 13.48
CA ARG A 8 -29.21 10.79 13.20
C ARG A 8 -29.15 11.89 14.26
N ARG A 9 -30.27 12.22 14.89
CA ARG A 9 -30.40 13.30 15.87
C ARG A 9 -29.82 12.92 17.24
N ASP A 10 -29.90 11.64 17.61
CA ASP A 10 -29.36 11.14 18.87
C ASP A 10 -27.85 10.91 18.79
N PHE A 11 -27.35 10.55 17.60
CA PHE A 11 -25.92 10.46 17.30
C PHE A 11 -25.22 11.83 17.39
N LEU A 12 -25.84 12.88 16.85
CA LEU A 12 -25.29 14.24 16.89
C LEU A 12 -25.29 14.85 18.31
N LYS A 13 -26.18 14.41 19.19
CA LYS A 13 -26.19 14.87 20.60
C LYS A 13 -25.03 14.26 21.42
N LEU A 14 -24.58 13.07 21.08
CA LEU A 14 -23.43 12.43 21.74
C LEU A 14 -22.08 13.05 21.30
N ALA A 15 -22.01 13.57 20.07
CA ALA A 15 -20.81 14.24 19.54
C ALA A 15 -20.63 15.70 20.03
N GLY A 16 -21.66 16.28 20.65
CA GLY A 16 -21.70 17.71 21.04
C GLY A 16 -21.15 18.05 22.44
N ILE A 17 -20.61 17.13 23.24
CA ILE A 17 -20.26 17.36 24.66
C ILE A 17 -18.75 17.48 24.93
N SER A 18 -17.94 17.91 24.02
CA SER A 18 -16.50 18.11 24.27
C SER A 18 -15.93 19.47 23.90
N TYR A 19 -16.75 20.55 23.87
CA TYR A 19 -16.24 21.93 23.84
C TYR A 19 -17.04 22.80 24.83
N GLY A 20 -16.58 22.83 26.06
CA GLY A 20 -17.14 23.64 27.12
C GLY A 20 -16.08 24.27 28.00
N GLY A 21 -15.88 25.55 27.83
CA GLY A 21 -15.56 26.41 28.96
C GLY A 21 -14.21 27.08 29.01
N LEU A 22 -14.15 28.36 28.59
CA LEU A 22 -13.56 29.40 29.40
C LEU A 22 -14.16 30.77 29.02
N LEU A 23 -14.86 31.33 29.98
CA LEU A 23 -15.46 32.66 29.96
C LEU A 23 -14.40 33.76 29.97
N PHE A 24 -14.43 34.66 28.97
CA PHE A 24 -14.04 36.07 29.18
C PHE A 24 -15.00 36.97 28.41
N GLY A 25 -15.59 37.90 29.13
CA GLY A 25 -16.71 38.71 28.72
C GLY A 25 -16.40 39.87 27.75
N ASN A 26 -17.44 40.22 27.06
CA ASN A 26 -17.82 41.53 26.49
C ASN A 26 -16.73 42.48 25.98
N ARG A 27 -16.42 42.41 24.69
CA ARG A 27 -16.16 43.52 23.74
C ARG A 27 -15.66 43.01 22.38
N LEU A 28 -16.44 42.17 21.69
CA LEU A 28 -16.07 41.74 20.33
C LEU A 28 -17.25 41.75 19.32
N ASP A 29 -18.36 42.38 19.64
CA ASP A 29 -19.53 42.37 18.76
C ASP A 29 -19.50 43.37 17.58
N SER A 30 -18.44 44.16 17.42
CA SER A 30 -18.35 45.14 16.34
C SER A 30 -17.32 44.84 15.24
N TYR A 31 -16.54 43.78 15.36
CA TYR A 31 -15.53 43.41 14.33
C TYR A 31 -15.85 42.17 13.51
N LEU A 32 -16.95 41.48 13.78
CA LEU A 32 -17.34 40.24 13.10
C LEU A 32 -18.39 40.44 11.98
N LYS A 33 -18.55 41.65 11.45
CA LYS A 33 -19.36 41.96 10.26
C LYS A 33 -18.52 42.36 9.06
N SER A 34 -17.37 41.74 8.83
CA SER A 34 -16.66 41.80 7.55
C SER A 34 -16.54 40.38 7.01
N SER A 35 -17.41 40.07 6.04
CA SER A 35 -17.23 39.02 5.00
C SER A 35 -16.23 37.90 5.36
N SER A 36 -16.64 36.97 6.20
CA SER A 36 -16.09 35.63 6.14
C SER A 36 -16.39 35.11 4.72
N PRO A 37 -15.39 34.68 3.94
CA PRO A 37 -15.71 33.87 2.78
C PRO A 37 -16.56 32.71 3.31
N GLN A 38 -17.74 32.51 2.75
CA GLN A 38 -18.57 31.35 3.00
C GLN A 38 -17.69 30.17 2.55
N MET A 39 -17.05 29.47 3.50
CA MET A 39 -16.41 28.19 3.17
C MET A 39 -17.53 27.32 2.68
N ASP A 40 -17.47 26.92 1.41
CA ASP A 40 -18.44 25.98 0.85
C ASP A 40 -18.45 24.76 1.77
N GLU A 41 -19.61 24.49 2.38
CA GLU A 41 -19.77 23.33 3.24
C GLU A 41 -19.50 22.08 2.40
N PHE A 42 -18.55 21.23 2.83
CA PHE A 42 -18.24 19.99 2.12
C PHE A 42 -19.48 19.09 2.09
N MET A 43 -20.05 18.94 0.90
CA MET A 43 -21.23 18.11 0.67
C MET A 43 -20.79 16.76 0.11
N PRO A 44 -20.76 15.67 0.94
CA PRO A 44 -20.35 14.35 0.48
C PRO A 44 -21.42 13.69 -0.40
N ASP A 45 -21.00 12.97 -1.43
CA ASP A 45 -21.85 12.08 -2.21
C ASP A 45 -22.12 10.77 -1.45
N ALA A 46 -21.20 10.39 -0.58
CA ALA A 46 -21.37 9.23 0.31
C ALA A 46 -20.69 9.44 1.66
N GLU A 47 -21.31 8.89 2.70
CA GLU A 47 -20.79 8.86 4.06
C GLU A 47 -20.54 7.41 4.49
N ILE A 48 -19.35 7.14 5.03
CA ILE A 48 -18.88 5.81 5.41
C ILE A 48 -18.38 5.86 6.85
N ALA A 49 -18.74 4.88 7.68
CA ALA A 49 -18.07 4.64 8.95
C ALA A 49 -17.01 3.53 8.76
N ILE A 50 -15.82 3.75 9.31
CA ILE A 50 -14.77 2.72 9.44
C ILE A 50 -14.41 2.64 10.91
N THR A 51 -14.51 1.44 11.49
CA THR A 51 -14.17 1.19 12.90
C THR A 51 -12.96 0.27 12.97
N ALA A 52 -11.88 0.72 13.60
CA ALA A 52 -10.76 -0.13 13.99
C ALA A 52 -11.06 -0.80 15.33
N LYS A 53 -11.05 -2.13 15.36
CA LYS A 53 -11.36 -2.88 16.58
C LYS A 53 -10.69 -4.25 16.65
N GLU A 54 -10.64 -4.80 17.85
CA GLU A 54 -10.22 -6.18 18.10
C GLU A 54 -11.29 -7.17 17.63
N LYS A 55 -10.83 -8.25 16.99
CA LYS A 55 -11.68 -9.35 16.50
C LYS A 55 -11.04 -10.69 16.79
N TRP A 56 -11.85 -11.75 16.77
CA TRP A 56 -11.39 -13.13 16.82
C TRP A 56 -11.81 -13.83 15.53
N VAL A 57 -10.83 -14.34 14.78
CA VAL A 57 -11.07 -14.97 13.47
C VAL A 57 -10.41 -16.34 13.36
N GLN A 58 -11.05 -17.25 12.64
CA GLN A 58 -10.49 -18.58 12.35
C GLN A 58 -9.59 -18.51 11.12
N ILE A 59 -8.27 -18.39 11.32
CA ILE A 59 -7.27 -18.38 10.24
C ILE A 59 -6.72 -19.78 9.99
N LEU A 60 -6.20 -20.41 11.04
CA LEU A 60 -5.70 -21.79 11.03
C LEU A 60 -6.70 -22.72 11.71
N SER A 61 -6.55 -24.05 11.54
CA SER A 61 -7.33 -25.02 12.30
C SER A 61 -6.98 -24.94 13.79
N GLY A 62 -7.96 -25.11 14.68
CA GLY A 62 -7.78 -25.04 16.14
C GLY A 62 -8.28 -23.75 16.74
N SER A 63 -7.51 -23.06 17.57
CA SER A 63 -7.90 -21.82 18.23
C SER A 63 -8.07 -20.67 17.25
N GLN A 64 -8.99 -19.77 17.55
CA GLN A 64 -9.12 -18.49 16.83
C GLN A 64 -7.91 -17.60 17.11
N THR A 65 -7.56 -16.79 16.12
CA THR A 65 -6.53 -15.77 16.21
C THR A 65 -7.16 -14.46 16.66
N ARG A 66 -6.61 -13.82 17.67
CA ARG A 66 -6.92 -12.45 18.04
C ARG A 66 -6.26 -11.53 17.03
N VAL A 67 -7.03 -10.64 16.44
CA VAL A 67 -6.58 -9.71 15.39
C VAL A 67 -7.14 -8.34 15.62
N TRP A 68 -6.52 -7.32 15.03
CA TRP A 68 -7.12 -6.01 14.85
C TRP A 68 -7.57 -5.87 13.40
N GLY A 69 -8.66 -5.17 13.18
CA GLY A 69 -9.15 -5.02 11.81
C GLY A 69 -10.16 -3.90 11.67
N TYR A 70 -10.32 -3.46 10.46
CA TYR A 70 -11.34 -2.49 10.12
C TYR A 70 -12.68 -3.16 9.85
N GLU A 71 -13.74 -2.45 10.20
CA GLU A 71 -15.10 -2.77 9.81
C GLU A 71 -15.73 -1.54 9.17
N GLY A 72 -16.30 -1.69 7.98
CA GLY A 72 -16.89 -0.58 7.22
C GLY A 72 -18.41 -0.66 7.18
N GLN A 73 -19.07 0.50 7.18
CA GLN A 73 -20.50 0.64 6.98
C GLN A 73 -20.80 1.84 6.09
N LEU A 74 -21.58 1.64 5.03
CA LEU A 74 -22.15 2.75 4.26
C LEU A 74 -23.28 3.38 5.08
N LEU A 75 -23.16 4.66 5.43
CA LEU A 75 -24.15 5.39 6.23
C LEU A 75 -25.18 6.10 5.32
N SER A 76 -24.70 6.69 4.24
CA SER A 76 -25.54 7.39 3.26
C SER A 76 -24.87 7.45 1.88
N GLY A 77 -25.64 7.78 0.85
CA GLY A 77 -25.16 7.95 -0.52
C GLY A 77 -25.44 6.76 -1.43
N SER A 78 -25.12 6.91 -2.72
CA SER A 78 -25.30 5.91 -3.76
C SER A 78 -24.06 5.86 -4.66
N GLY A 79 -23.88 4.77 -5.43
CA GLY A 79 -22.71 4.62 -6.29
C GLY A 79 -21.44 4.17 -5.57
N VAL A 80 -21.49 3.98 -4.25
CA VAL A 80 -20.42 3.43 -3.41
C VAL A 80 -20.87 2.10 -2.81
N THR A 81 -19.96 1.14 -2.77
CA THR A 81 -20.19 -0.11 -2.01
C THR A 81 -19.12 -0.27 -0.94
N VAL A 82 -19.53 -0.76 0.22
CA VAL A 82 -18.66 -1.09 1.35
C VAL A 82 -18.87 -2.56 1.68
N GLN A 83 -17.96 -3.39 1.25
CA GLN A 83 -18.05 -4.84 1.39
C GLN A 83 -17.09 -5.34 2.45
N ASN A 84 -17.60 -5.67 3.63
CA ASN A 84 -16.82 -6.39 4.64
C ASN A 84 -16.56 -7.83 4.18
N LEU A 85 -15.44 -8.41 4.65
CA LEU A 85 -15.06 -9.80 4.38
C LEU A 85 -15.40 -10.67 5.60
N PRO A 86 -16.56 -11.38 5.62
CA PRO A 86 -16.99 -12.14 6.79
C PRO A 86 -15.98 -13.21 7.19
N GLY A 87 -15.71 -13.35 8.50
CA GLY A 87 -14.75 -14.31 9.03
C GLY A 87 -13.30 -14.03 8.62
N ASN A 88 -12.99 -12.77 8.30
CA ASN A 88 -11.68 -12.28 7.93
C ASN A 88 -11.26 -11.13 8.85
N TYR A 89 -9.96 -10.92 8.97
CA TYR A 89 -9.41 -9.77 9.70
C TYR A 89 -9.24 -8.54 8.81
N LEU A 90 -9.06 -8.73 7.51
CA LEU A 90 -8.92 -7.63 6.57
C LEU A 90 -10.15 -6.72 6.57
N GLY A 91 -9.91 -5.47 6.35
CA GLY A 91 -10.93 -4.43 6.28
C GLY A 91 -11.83 -4.55 5.03
N PRO A 92 -12.78 -3.63 4.89
CA PRO A 92 -13.70 -3.66 3.78
C PRO A 92 -13.02 -3.40 2.43
N ILE A 93 -13.65 -3.87 1.38
CA ILE A 93 -13.43 -3.38 0.01
C ILE A 93 -14.42 -2.24 -0.21
N ILE A 94 -13.92 -1.03 -0.31
CA ILE A 94 -14.70 0.16 -0.67
C ILE A 94 -14.55 0.36 -2.17
N ARG A 95 -15.66 0.36 -2.90
CA ARG A 95 -15.66 0.63 -4.35
C ARG A 95 -16.38 1.95 -4.62
N VAL A 96 -15.70 2.85 -5.34
CA VAL A 96 -16.15 4.22 -5.55
C VAL A 96 -15.78 4.69 -6.96
N LYS A 97 -16.56 5.60 -7.54
CA LYS A 97 -16.25 6.22 -8.84
C LYS A 97 -15.37 7.46 -8.65
N THR A 98 -14.46 7.71 -9.58
CA THR A 98 -13.72 8.97 -9.71
C THR A 98 -14.68 10.16 -9.76
N GLY A 99 -14.34 11.25 -9.10
CA GLY A 99 -15.14 12.46 -8.96
C GLY A 99 -16.11 12.47 -7.77
N MET A 100 -16.25 11.34 -7.05
CA MET A 100 -17.12 11.31 -5.87
C MET A 100 -16.44 11.90 -4.63
N LYS A 101 -17.23 12.65 -3.86
CA LYS A 101 -16.84 13.23 -2.57
C LYS A 101 -17.20 12.29 -1.43
N LEU A 102 -16.21 11.89 -0.66
CA LEU A 102 -16.39 10.98 0.47
C LEU A 102 -16.22 11.71 1.80
N ARG A 103 -17.09 11.37 2.75
CA ARG A 103 -16.87 11.64 4.17
C ARG A 103 -16.74 10.31 4.88
N ILE A 104 -15.59 10.10 5.55
CA ILE A 104 -15.31 8.87 6.29
C ILE A 104 -15.19 9.21 7.77
N TYR A 105 -16.01 8.56 8.60
CA TYR A 105 -15.95 8.63 10.06
C TYR A 105 -15.11 7.45 10.54
N PHE A 106 -13.88 7.73 10.96
CA PHE A 106 -12.99 6.74 11.52
C PHE A 106 -13.15 6.68 13.04
N HIS A 107 -13.56 5.54 13.57
CA HIS A 107 -13.68 5.25 14.98
C HIS A 107 -12.55 4.35 15.43
N ASN A 108 -11.79 4.77 16.44
CA ASN A 108 -10.74 3.96 17.04
C ASN A 108 -11.27 3.27 18.32
N GLU A 109 -11.63 1.99 18.21
CA GLU A 109 -12.02 1.13 19.35
C GLU A 109 -10.86 0.24 19.83
N LEU A 110 -9.62 0.47 19.35
CA LEU A 110 -8.43 -0.19 19.87
C LEU A 110 -8.03 0.41 21.22
N ALA A 111 -7.16 -0.30 21.96
CA ALA A 111 -6.60 0.17 23.21
C ALA A 111 -5.39 1.10 23.04
N GLU A 112 -5.04 1.46 21.81
CA GLU A 112 -3.91 2.34 21.46
C GLU A 112 -4.27 3.32 20.36
N ASP A 113 -3.41 4.32 20.16
CA ASP A 113 -3.61 5.33 19.12
C ASP A 113 -3.55 4.72 17.72
N SER A 114 -4.39 5.23 16.82
CA SER A 114 -4.39 4.82 15.42
C SER A 114 -4.85 5.97 14.52
N VAL A 115 -4.51 5.86 13.25
CA VAL A 115 -4.92 6.77 12.18
C VAL A 115 -5.01 5.97 10.89
N ILE A 116 -5.88 6.35 9.97
CA ILE A 116 -5.95 5.75 8.63
C ILE A 116 -5.17 6.63 7.65
N HIS A 117 -4.26 6.02 6.90
CA HIS A 117 -3.67 6.60 5.69
C HIS A 117 -4.36 6.01 4.45
N PRO A 118 -5.04 6.83 3.62
CA PRO A 118 -5.49 6.42 2.30
C PRO A 118 -4.29 6.37 1.35
N HIS A 119 -3.75 5.21 1.13
CA HIS A 119 -2.54 5.00 0.34
C HIS A 119 -2.82 5.10 -1.17
N GLY A 120 -2.22 6.08 -1.79
CA GLY A 120 -2.24 6.34 -3.22
C GLY A 120 -3.18 7.44 -3.72
N PRO A 121 -4.37 7.68 -3.16
CA PRO A 121 -5.17 8.82 -3.55
C PRO A 121 -4.52 10.14 -3.11
N ARG A 122 -4.68 11.19 -3.94
CA ARG A 122 -4.30 12.55 -3.59
C ARG A 122 -5.42 13.21 -2.80
N VAL A 123 -5.18 13.47 -1.54
CA VAL A 123 -6.17 13.97 -0.59
C VAL A 123 -5.66 15.21 0.14
N PRO A 124 -6.54 16.08 0.68
CA PRO A 124 -6.10 17.16 1.55
C PRO A 124 -5.30 16.64 2.76
N GLU A 125 -4.32 17.41 3.23
CA GLU A 125 -3.47 17.08 4.39
C GLU A 125 -4.27 16.55 5.58
N ALA A 126 -5.40 17.19 5.91
CA ALA A 126 -6.29 16.77 6.99
C ALA A 126 -6.83 15.35 6.84
N SER A 127 -6.83 14.81 5.62
CA SER A 127 -7.32 13.46 5.27
C SER A 127 -6.21 12.49 4.85
N ASP A 128 -4.94 12.88 4.93
CA ASP A 128 -3.81 12.04 4.51
C ASP A 128 -3.43 10.99 5.58
N GLY A 129 -3.75 11.23 6.84
CA GLY A 129 -3.43 10.29 7.91
C GLY A 129 -1.99 10.38 8.41
N HIS A 130 -1.40 11.59 8.41
CA HIS A 130 -0.11 11.86 9.03
C HIS A 130 -0.09 11.38 10.51
N PRO A 131 1.02 10.85 11.06
CA PRO A 131 1.11 10.36 12.43
C PRO A 131 0.64 11.35 13.50
N MET A 132 0.84 12.66 13.29
CA MET A 132 0.35 13.71 14.21
C MET A 132 -1.19 13.76 14.31
N GLN A 133 -1.89 13.14 13.38
CA GLN A 133 -3.35 13.10 13.34
C GLN A 133 -3.92 11.83 13.99
N ALA A 134 -3.08 10.99 14.61
CA ALA A 134 -3.53 9.80 15.31
C ALA A 134 -4.51 10.15 16.44
N ILE A 135 -5.52 9.32 16.59
CA ILE A 135 -6.56 9.47 17.61
C ILE A 135 -6.50 8.34 18.62
N GLY A 136 -6.72 8.67 19.87
CA GLY A 136 -6.71 7.72 20.99
C GLY A 136 -7.92 6.79 21.04
N PRO A 137 -7.92 5.83 21.96
CA PRO A 137 -9.01 4.90 22.22
C PRO A 137 -10.36 5.61 22.42
N GLY A 138 -11.41 5.13 21.73
CA GLY A 138 -12.76 5.67 21.79
C GLY A 138 -12.97 7.00 21.06
N GLN A 139 -11.95 7.56 20.41
CA GLN A 139 -12.06 8.79 19.65
C GLN A 139 -12.50 8.54 18.20
N MET A 140 -12.95 9.62 17.55
CA MET A 140 -13.36 9.63 16.16
C MET A 140 -12.65 10.76 15.39
N LYS A 141 -12.23 10.46 14.16
CA LYS A 141 -11.69 11.42 13.18
C LYS A 141 -12.56 11.41 11.93
N VAL A 142 -12.78 12.60 11.35
CA VAL A 142 -13.49 12.74 10.07
C VAL A 142 -12.46 13.00 8.97
N TYR A 143 -12.58 12.27 7.87
CA TYR A 143 -11.87 12.47 6.63
C TYR A 143 -12.85 12.98 5.57
N GLU A 144 -12.48 14.01 4.85
CA GLU A 144 -13.29 14.60 3.78
C GLU A 144 -12.40 14.84 2.56
N PHE A 145 -12.71 14.19 1.45
CA PHE A 145 -11.97 14.35 0.21
C PHE A 145 -12.78 13.92 -1.01
N GLU A 146 -12.43 14.47 -2.14
CA GLU A 146 -12.92 14.04 -3.45
C GLU A 146 -11.92 13.02 -4.03
N ILE A 147 -12.43 11.99 -4.69
CA ILE A 147 -11.63 11.05 -5.46
C ILE A 147 -11.25 11.72 -6.79
N ILE A 148 -10.12 12.40 -6.81
CA ILE A 148 -9.63 13.13 -8.01
C ILE A 148 -8.73 12.26 -8.89
N ASP A 149 -8.35 11.09 -8.42
CA ASP A 149 -7.43 10.20 -9.10
C ASP A 149 -8.15 9.29 -10.10
N ARG A 150 -7.39 8.77 -11.07
CA ARG A 150 -7.85 7.78 -12.04
C ARG A 150 -8.30 6.51 -11.34
N ALA A 151 -9.09 5.70 -12.03
CA ALA A 151 -9.40 4.35 -11.60
C ALA A 151 -8.12 3.56 -11.27
N GLY A 152 -8.13 2.86 -10.12
CA GLY A 152 -6.95 2.13 -9.67
C GLY A 152 -7.18 1.31 -8.41
N PRO A 153 -6.22 0.44 -8.08
CA PRO A 153 -6.26 -0.42 -6.90
C PRO A 153 -5.62 0.28 -5.68
N TYR A 154 -6.27 1.30 -5.15
CA TYR A 154 -5.84 1.97 -3.93
C TYR A 154 -6.18 1.13 -2.71
N TRP A 155 -5.59 1.49 -1.56
CA TRP A 155 -5.84 0.80 -0.32
C TRP A 155 -5.73 1.76 0.87
N PHE A 156 -5.93 1.28 2.08
CA PHE A 156 -5.75 2.06 3.29
C PHE A 156 -5.24 1.17 4.42
N HIS A 157 -4.39 1.76 5.24
CA HIS A 157 -3.75 1.09 6.37
C HIS A 157 -3.48 2.07 7.53
N PRO A 158 -3.13 1.59 8.73
CA PRO A 158 -2.76 2.48 9.83
C PRO A 158 -1.41 3.14 9.57
N HIS A 159 -1.23 4.36 10.12
CA HIS A 159 0.02 5.10 10.02
C HIS A 159 0.38 5.87 11.31
N PRO A 160 0.19 5.30 12.53
CA PRO A 160 0.60 5.96 13.76
C PRO A 160 2.11 5.86 13.96
N HIS A 161 2.72 6.89 14.58
CA HIS A 161 4.16 6.94 14.80
C HIS A 161 4.70 5.71 15.53
N MET A 162 5.71 5.03 14.93
CA MET A 162 6.41 3.83 15.46
C MET A 162 5.49 2.62 15.73
N ARG A 163 4.28 2.58 15.18
CA ARG A 163 3.31 1.50 15.40
C ARG A 163 2.64 1.00 14.12
N THR A 164 3.01 1.57 12.95
CA THR A 164 2.46 1.16 11.65
C THR A 164 2.65 -0.33 11.40
N ALA A 165 3.87 -0.81 11.57
CA ALA A 165 4.25 -2.19 11.26
C ALA A 165 3.47 -3.21 12.11
N GLU A 166 3.37 -3.01 13.41
CA GLU A 166 2.63 -3.92 14.28
C GLU A 166 1.13 -3.89 14.02
N GLN A 167 0.52 -2.71 13.82
CA GLN A 167 -0.90 -2.61 13.51
C GLN A 167 -1.25 -3.30 12.20
N VAL A 168 -0.39 -3.22 11.18
CA VAL A 168 -0.58 -3.96 9.91
C VAL A 168 -0.39 -5.47 10.11
N VAL A 169 0.59 -5.92 10.91
CA VAL A 169 0.73 -7.35 11.25
C VAL A 169 -0.51 -7.87 11.95
N MET A 170 -1.07 -7.08 12.86
CA MET A 170 -2.29 -7.45 13.58
C MET A 170 -3.54 -7.53 12.69
N GLY A 171 -3.48 -7.03 11.43
CA GLY A 171 -4.52 -7.27 10.43
C GLY A 171 -5.15 -6.02 9.81
N MET A 172 -4.68 -4.83 10.16
CA MET A 172 -5.30 -3.57 9.73
C MET A 172 -4.89 -3.20 8.30
N ALA A 173 -5.71 -3.55 7.33
CA ALA A 173 -5.62 -3.14 5.93
C ALA A 173 -6.99 -3.27 5.27
N GLY A 174 -7.33 -2.39 4.33
CA GLY A 174 -8.54 -2.45 3.51
C GLY A 174 -8.28 -1.94 2.10
N LEU A 175 -9.16 -2.27 1.14
CA LEU A 175 -9.02 -1.84 -0.24
C LEU A 175 -9.94 -0.66 -0.55
N LEU A 176 -9.42 0.31 -1.30
CA LEU A 176 -10.17 1.38 -1.93
C LEU A 176 -10.08 1.21 -3.45
N SER A 177 -11.07 0.55 -4.03
CA SER A 177 -11.13 0.26 -5.47
C SER A 177 -11.83 1.42 -6.18
N VAL A 178 -11.07 2.26 -6.83
CA VAL A 178 -11.61 3.36 -7.63
C VAL A 178 -11.86 2.86 -9.05
N TRP A 179 -12.99 3.24 -9.65
CA TRP A 179 -13.34 2.95 -11.04
C TRP A 179 -13.79 4.23 -11.77
N ASP A 180 -13.66 4.25 -13.09
CA ASP A 180 -14.14 5.31 -13.97
C ASP A 180 -14.67 4.73 -15.28
N ASP A 181 -15.16 5.59 -16.15
CA ASP A 181 -15.73 5.17 -17.42
C ASP A 181 -14.67 4.63 -18.40
N GLU A 182 -13.41 5.11 -18.28
CA GLU A 182 -12.28 4.57 -19.06
C GLU A 182 -11.95 3.15 -18.63
N GLU A 183 -11.90 2.88 -17.32
CA GLU A 183 -11.67 1.53 -16.80
C GLU A 183 -12.81 0.58 -17.14
N GLU A 184 -14.08 1.02 -17.06
CA GLU A 184 -15.24 0.20 -17.40
C GLU A 184 -15.23 -0.21 -18.89
N LEU A 185 -14.75 0.69 -19.78
CA LEU A 185 -14.59 0.40 -21.20
C LEU A 185 -13.45 -0.60 -21.46
N ALA A 186 -12.34 -0.47 -20.77
CA ALA A 186 -11.17 -1.35 -20.90
C ALA A 186 -11.39 -2.71 -20.22
N VAL A 187 -12.02 -2.72 -19.05
CA VAL A 187 -12.29 -3.90 -18.22
C VAL A 187 -13.79 -3.98 -17.92
N PRO A 188 -14.60 -4.57 -18.80
CA PRO A 188 -16.04 -4.62 -18.62
C PRO A 188 -16.45 -5.25 -17.30
N GLY A 189 -17.27 -4.54 -16.52
CA GLY A 189 -17.70 -4.92 -15.18
C GLY A 189 -16.77 -4.43 -14.06
N ALA A 190 -15.84 -3.52 -14.34
CA ALA A 190 -15.00 -2.88 -13.33
C ALA A 190 -15.83 -2.14 -12.26
N SER A 191 -16.88 -1.44 -12.67
CA SER A 191 -17.80 -0.73 -11.78
C SER A 191 -18.47 -1.64 -10.73
N THR A 192 -18.75 -2.88 -11.10
CA THR A 192 -19.37 -3.89 -10.22
C THR A 192 -18.37 -4.87 -9.59
N GLY A 193 -17.14 -4.92 -10.11
CA GLY A 193 -16.13 -5.90 -9.73
C GLY A 193 -16.42 -7.32 -10.22
N LEU A 194 -17.30 -7.49 -11.23
CA LEU A 194 -17.76 -8.80 -11.70
C LEU A 194 -16.62 -9.71 -12.17
N ASN A 195 -15.60 -9.14 -12.79
CA ASN A 195 -14.43 -9.86 -13.33
C ASN A 195 -13.16 -9.60 -12.51
N ASP A 196 -13.27 -8.88 -11.38
CA ASP A 196 -12.17 -8.55 -10.51
C ASP A 196 -11.97 -9.61 -9.43
N ILE A 197 -10.74 -10.06 -9.29
CA ILE A 197 -10.30 -10.92 -8.19
C ILE A 197 -9.33 -10.11 -7.33
N PRO A 198 -9.80 -9.52 -6.21
CA PRO A 198 -8.90 -8.85 -5.29
C PRO A 198 -8.00 -9.89 -4.60
N VAL A 199 -6.70 -9.59 -4.56
CA VAL A 199 -5.66 -10.48 -4.01
C VAL A 199 -4.77 -9.65 -3.10
N ILE A 200 -4.98 -9.72 -1.79
CA ILE A 200 -4.08 -9.13 -0.80
C ILE A 200 -3.16 -10.23 -0.32
N ILE A 201 -1.87 -10.12 -0.66
CA ILE A 201 -0.86 -11.08 -0.22
C ILE A 201 -0.20 -10.54 1.05
N GLN A 202 -0.16 -11.36 2.09
CA GLN A 202 0.51 -11.05 3.35
C GLN A 202 1.24 -12.30 3.85
N ASP A 203 2.21 -12.11 4.72
CA ASP A 203 2.88 -13.20 5.42
C ASP A 203 2.79 -13.00 6.94
N ARG A 204 2.63 -14.10 7.68
CA ARG A 204 2.44 -14.07 9.14
C ARG A 204 3.21 -15.20 9.81
N ASN A 205 3.65 -14.94 11.03
CA ASN A 205 4.10 -15.97 11.97
C ASN A 205 3.00 -16.23 13.00
N PHE A 206 2.87 -17.48 13.42
CA PHE A 206 1.90 -17.89 14.42
C PHE A 206 2.64 -18.63 15.55
N ASP A 207 2.19 -18.41 16.77
CA ASP A 207 2.59 -19.21 17.92
C ASP A 207 1.84 -20.56 17.98
N SER A 208 2.13 -21.37 18.99
CA SER A 208 1.49 -22.68 19.20
C SER A 208 -0.02 -22.59 19.53
N THR A 209 -0.52 -21.41 19.84
CA THR A 209 -1.94 -21.12 20.14
C THR A 209 -2.67 -20.41 19.01
N ASN A 210 -2.04 -20.33 17.82
CA ASN A 210 -2.53 -19.63 16.63
C ASN A 210 -2.60 -18.10 16.78
N GLN A 211 -1.85 -17.49 17.69
CA GLN A 211 -1.76 -16.04 17.76
C GLN A 211 -0.67 -15.51 16.85
N PHE A 212 -0.83 -14.29 16.31
CA PHE A 212 0.21 -13.64 15.53
C PHE A 212 1.44 -13.36 16.41
N LEU A 213 2.61 -13.69 15.88
CA LEU A 213 3.90 -13.35 16.47
C LEU A 213 4.53 -12.22 15.66
N TYR A 214 4.71 -11.08 16.30
CA TYR A 214 5.44 -9.95 15.73
C TYR A 214 6.88 -9.97 16.26
N ASN A 215 7.80 -10.45 15.43
CA ASN A 215 9.23 -10.60 15.74
C ASN A 215 10.09 -10.14 14.55
N PRO A 216 10.10 -8.83 14.25
CA PRO A 216 10.82 -8.30 13.09
C PRO A 216 12.33 -8.41 13.24
N ASN A 217 13.02 -8.41 12.11
CA ASN A 217 14.45 -8.28 12.00
C ASN A 217 14.81 -6.85 11.60
N ASN A 218 15.80 -6.24 12.24
CA ASN A 218 16.16 -4.83 11.99
C ASN A 218 16.65 -4.56 10.56
N MET A 219 17.20 -5.58 9.88
CA MET A 219 17.69 -5.44 8.51
C MET A 219 16.57 -5.65 7.49
N TRP A 220 15.76 -6.70 7.64
CA TRP A 220 14.79 -7.12 6.65
C TRP A 220 13.34 -6.73 6.98
N GLY A 221 13.09 -6.22 8.18
CA GLY A 221 11.74 -6.05 8.70
C GLY A 221 11.09 -7.38 9.10
N TYR A 222 9.77 -7.45 9.05
CA TYR A 222 9.00 -8.62 9.43
C TYR A 222 8.83 -9.59 8.25
N LEU A 223 9.29 -10.83 8.43
CA LEU A 223 9.11 -11.91 7.48
C LEU A 223 8.37 -13.08 8.14
N GLY A 224 7.14 -13.31 7.69
CA GLY A 224 6.31 -14.41 8.14
C GLY A 224 6.66 -15.74 7.45
N ASN A 225 6.36 -16.87 8.10
CA ASN A 225 6.57 -18.21 7.54
C ASN A 225 5.31 -18.81 6.90
N ARG A 226 4.17 -18.12 7.00
CA ARG A 226 2.88 -18.49 6.42
C ARG A 226 2.40 -17.40 5.47
N ILE A 227 2.24 -17.74 4.21
CA ILE A 227 1.66 -16.84 3.23
C ILE A 227 0.14 -16.91 3.33
N LEU A 228 -0.47 -15.75 3.45
CA LEU A 228 -1.93 -15.58 3.50
C LEU A 228 -2.36 -14.79 2.27
N VAL A 229 -3.41 -15.25 1.62
CA VAL A 229 -4.10 -14.51 0.56
C VAL A 229 -5.50 -14.20 1.02
N ASN A 230 -5.86 -12.92 1.01
CA ASN A 230 -7.13 -12.46 1.54
C ASN A 230 -7.40 -13.01 2.95
N GLY A 231 -6.37 -12.97 3.81
CA GLY A 231 -6.42 -13.41 5.20
C GLY A 231 -6.51 -14.92 5.44
N LYS A 232 -6.34 -15.76 4.42
CA LYS A 232 -6.42 -17.22 4.52
C LYS A 232 -5.17 -17.89 3.94
N PRO A 233 -4.64 -18.95 4.57
CA PRO A 233 -3.58 -19.77 3.99
C PRO A 233 -4.15 -20.71 2.92
N ASN A 234 -3.27 -21.17 2.02
CA ASN A 234 -3.59 -22.17 0.99
C ASN A 234 -4.85 -21.82 0.17
N THR A 235 -5.00 -20.56 -0.20
CA THR A 235 -6.19 -20.05 -0.87
C THR A 235 -6.37 -20.69 -2.24
N VAL A 236 -7.58 -21.16 -2.51
CA VAL A 236 -7.99 -21.73 -3.79
C VAL A 236 -9.14 -20.90 -4.35
N PHE A 237 -8.94 -20.30 -5.51
CA PHE A 237 -10.02 -19.66 -6.28
C PHE A 237 -10.62 -20.68 -7.26
N ALA A 238 -11.89 -21.02 -7.07
CA ALA A 238 -12.65 -21.82 -8.02
C ALA A 238 -13.25 -20.89 -9.08
N LEU A 239 -12.62 -20.83 -10.25
CA LEU A 239 -12.97 -19.92 -11.34
C LEU A 239 -13.52 -20.66 -12.54
N GLU A 240 -14.36 -19.99 -13.35
CA GLU A 240 -14.77 -20.48 -14.66
C GLU A 240 -13.63 -20.35 -15.67
N PRO A 241 -13.62 -21.13 -16.78
CA PRO A 241 -12.63 -21.01 -17.84
C PRO A 241 -12.91 -19.77 -18.71
N ARG A 242 -12.56 -18.60 -18.18
CA ARG A 242 -12.64 -17.27 -18.81
C ARG A 242 -11.52 -16.36 -18.32
N ALA A 243 -11.45 -15.14 -18.80
CA ALA A 243 -10.47 -14.18 -18.34
C ALA A 243 -10.97 -13.43 -17.08
N TYR A 244 -10.00 -13.00 -16.25
CA TYR A 244 -10.23 -12.23 -15.04
C TYR A 244 -9.12 -11.19 -14.88
N ARG A 245 -9.43 -10.08 -14.20
CA ARG A 245 -8.44 -9.16 -13.67
C ARG A 245 -8.12 -9.55 -12.22
N PHE A 246 -6.85 -9.82 -11.95
CA PHE A 246 -6.34 -9.99 -10.59
C PHE A 246 -5.78 -8.65 -10.13
N ARG A 247 -6.40 -8.04 -9.13
CA ARG A 247 -5.93 -6.81 -8.45
C ARG A 247 -5.08 -7.24 -7.26
N ILE A 248 -3.78 -7.26 -7.45
CA ILE A 248 -2.83 -7.80 -6.47
C ILE A 248 -2.21 -6.65 -5.69
N LEU A 249 -2.40 -6.66 -4.37
CA LEU A 249 -1.70 -5.81 -3.40
C LEU A 249 -0.67 -6.65 -2.67
N ASN A 250 0.57 -6.19 -2.61
CA ASN A 250 1.51 -6.68 -1.62
C ASN A 250 1.27 -5.95 -0.29
N GLY A 251 0.45 -6.53 0.57
CA GLY A 251 0.14 -6.05 1.91
C GLY A 251 1.02 -6.66 3.01
N SER A 252 2.17 -7.23 2.66
CA SER A 252 3.19 -7.67 3.61
C SER A 252 3.97 -6.48 4.15
N ASN A 253 4.47 -6.60 5.38
CA ASN A 253 5.28 -5.54 5.98
C ASN A 253 6.61 -5.31 5.25
N ALA A 254 7.30 -6.41 4.85
CA ALA A 254 8.65 -6.32 4.30
C ALA A 254 8.89 -7.24 3.10
N ARG A 255 8.10 -8.32 2.95
CA ARG A 255 8.38 -9.35 1.95
C ARG A 255 8.16 -8.87 0.53
N THR A 256 9.18 -9.00 -0.30
CA THR A 256 9.11 -8.84 -1.75
C THR A 256 8.72 -10.16 -2.41
N TYR A 257 7.87 -10.10 -3.42
CA TYR A 257 7.44 -11.25 -4.23
C TYR A 257 7.95 -11.15 -5.66
N LYS A 258 8.35 -12.28 -6.24
CA LYS A 258 8.64 -12.47 -7.66
C LYS A 258 7.54 -13.34 -8.27
N LEU A 259 6.44 -12.73 -8.66
CA LEU A 259 5.19 -13.39 -9.03
C LEU A 259 5.27 -14.01 -10.43
N ALA A 260 4.88 -15.27 -10.56
CA ALA A 260 4.75 -15.96 -11.85
C ALA A 260 3.67 -17.05 -11.79
N TRP A 261 3.09 -17.39 -12.97
CA TRP A 261 2.20 -18.53 -13.09
C TRP A 261 3.00 -19.84 -13.26
N SER A 262 2.60 -20.91 -12.57
CA SER A 262 3.28 -22.20 -12.58
C SER A 262 3.32 -22.90 -13.94
N ASN A 263 2.45 -22.52 -14.86
CA ASN A 263 2.37 -23.03 -16.21
C ASN A 263 3.12 -22.16 -17.23
N ASN A 264 3.95 -21.22 -16.76
CA ASN A 264 4.70 -20.26 -17.58
C ASN A 264 3.82 -19.34 -18.46
N MET A 265 2.53 -19.22 -18.15
CA MET A 265 1.69 -18.20 -18.77
C MET A 265 2.27 -16.82 -18.44
N PRO A 266 2.43 -15.91 -19.43
CA PRO A 266 2.98 -14.60 -19.14
C PRO A 266 2.06 -13.79 -18.21
N MET A 267 2.67 -12.97 -17.38
CA MET A 267 1.98 -11.98 -16.56
C MET A 267 1.59 -10.81 -17.47
N GLN A 268 0.31 -10.73 -17.84
CA GLN A 268 -0.21 -9.64 -18.67
C GLN A 268 -0.60 -8.48 -17.76
N VAL A 269 0.34 -7.57 -17.51
CA VAL A 269 0.11 -6.40 -16.67
C VAL A 269 -0.69 -5.37 -17.44
N ILE A 270 -1.82 -4.96 -16.88
CA ILE A 270 -2.73 -3.95 -17.46
C ILE A 270 -2.82 -2.69 -16.60
N GLY A 271 -2.35 -2.73 -15.34
CA GLY A 271 -2.36 -1.59 -14.42
C GLY A 271 -1.30 -1.72 -13.35
N THR A 272 -0.95 -0.58 -12.75
CA THR A 272 -0.07 -0.43 -11.59
C THR A 272 -0.76 0.41 -10.51
N ASP A 273 -0.03 0.92 -9.53
CA ASP A 273 -0.53 1.68 -8.37
C ASP A 273 -1.55 2.75 -8.77
N GLY A 274 -1.24 3.55 -9.79
CA GLY A 274 -2.05 4.67 -10.28
C GLY A 274 -2.98 4.33 -11.44
N GLY A 275 -3.37 3.06 -11.62
CA GLY A 275 -4.39 2.63 -12.58
C GLY A 275 -3.84 2.02 -13.88
N LEU A 276 -4.67 2.04 -14.91
CA LEU A 276 -4.40 1.35 -16.16
C LEU A 276 -3.15 1.86 -16.88
N LEU A 277 -2.39 0.92 -17.45
CA LEU A 277 -1.27 1.20 -18.34
C LEU A 277 -1.76 1.64 -19.73
N PRO A 278 -0.93 2.36 -20.52
CA PRO A 278 -1.29 2.73 -21.89
C PRO A 278 -1.33 1.53 -22.86
N ALA A 279 -0.70 0.43 -22.49
CA ALA A 279 -0.68 -0.83 -23.24
C ALA A 279 -0.37 -1.99 -22.30
N VAL A 280 -0.76 -3.20 -22.67
CA VAL A 280 -0.45 -4.41 -21.91
C VAL A 280 1.07 -4.63 -21.86
N ALA A 281 1.63 -4.70 -20.65
CA ALA A 281 3.03 -5.06 -20.44
C ALA A 281 3.15 -6.56 -20.13
N SER A 282 3.55 -7.35 -21.12
CA SER A 282 3.77 -8.79 -20.93
C SER A 282 5.11 -9.06 -20.26
N ARG A 283 5.11 -9.80 -19.17
CA ARG A 283 6.30 -10.13 -18.37
C ARG A 283 6.38 -11.63 -18.08
N PRO A 284 7.57 -12.22 -18.00
CA PRO A 284 7.71 -13.63 -17.57
C PRO A 284 7.41 -13.80 -16.06
N TYR A 285 7.64 -12.78 -15.29
CA TYR A 285 7.32 -12.64 -13.87
C TYR A 285 7.17 -11.15 -13.54
N VAL A 286 6.62 -10.84 -12.36
CA VAL A 286 6.50 -9.47 -11.85
C VAL A 286 7.15 -9.38 -10.48
N MET A 287 8.00 -8.37 -10.27
CA MET A 287 8.47 -7.99 -8.93
C MET A 287 7.40 -7.13 -8.28
N LEU A 288 7.09 -7.43 -7.02
CA LEU A 288 6.09 -6.68 -6.26
C LEU A 288 6.59 -6.49 -4.82
N MET A 289 6.96 -5.27 -4.46
CA MET A 289 7.43 -4.90 -3.13
C MET A 289 6.26 -4.43 -2.23
N PRO A 290 6.45 -4.36 -0.90
CA PRO A 290 5.42 -3.87 0.02
C PRO A 290 4.83 -2.53 -0.43
N GLY A 291 3.51 -2.40 -0.32
CA GLY A 291 2.77 -1.22 -0.75
C GLY A 291 2.42 -1.16 -2.24
N GLU A 292 3.17 -1.83 -3.11
CA GLU A 292 2.87 -1.84 -4.55
C GLU A 292 1.60 -2.63 -4.88
N ARG A 293 0.89 -2.19 -5.91
CA ARG A 293 -0.27 -2.87 -6.49
C ARG A 293 -0.03 -3.10 -7.97
N ILE A 294 -0.64 -4.18 -8.47
CA ILE A 294 -0.58 -4.54 -9.88
C ILE A 294 -1.86 -5.21 -10.34
N ASP A 295 -2.36 -4.82 -11.50
CA ASP A 295 -3.50 -5.45 -12.16
C ASP A 295 -3.01 -6.40 -13.25
N ILE A 296 -3.32 -7.70 -13.11
CA ILE A 296 -2.96 -8.76 -14.05
C ILE A 296 -4.21 -9.25 -14.76
N TRP A 297 -4.21 -9.18 -16.10
CA TRP A 297 -5.21 -9.85 -16.91
C TRP A 297 -4.80 -11.30 -17.17
N ALA A 298 -5.58 -12.26 -16.68
CA ALA A 298 -5.30 -13.68 -16.82
C ALA A 298 -6.44 -14.40 -17.52
N ASP A 299 -6.16 -15.02 -18.69
CA ASP A 299 -7.13 -15.79 -19.46
C ASP A 299 -6.99 -17.29 -19.21
N PHE A 300 -7.95 -17.88 -18.52
CA PHE A 300 -8.03 -19.32 -18.22
C PHE A 300 -8.92 -20.10 -19.19
N THR A 301 -9.36 -19.51 -20.31
CA THR A 301 -10.30 -20.14 -21.25
C THR A 301 -9.82 -21.52 -21.74
N ALA A 302 -8.52 -21.64 -22.07
CA ALA A 302 -7.92 -22.91 -22.54
C ALA A 302 -7.55 -23.88 -21.40
N LEU A 303 -7.81 -23.53 -20.16
CA LEU A 303 -7.35 -24.26 -18.96
C LEU A 303 -8.49 -24.96 -18.21
N ALA A 304 -9.63 -25.22 -18.87
CA ALA A 304 -10.74 -25.94 -18.26
C ALA A 304 -10.30 -27.25 -17.61
N ARG A 305 -10.74 -27.49 -16.36
CA ARG A 305 -10.42 -28.65 -15.51
C ARG A 305 -8.95 -28.73 -15.08
N LYS A 306 -8.17 -27.65 -15.22
CA LYS A 306 -6.77 -27.59 -14.77
C LYS A 306 -6.65 -26.76 -13.51
N GLN A 307 -5.54 -26.94 -12.84
CA GLN A 307 -5.09 -26.05 -11.76
C GLN A 307 -3.87 -25.28 -12.24
N VAL A 308 -3.81 -24.00 -11.85
CA VAL A 308 -2.66 -23.11 -12.08
C VAL A 308 -2.34 -22.44 -10.75
N ILE A 309 -1.07 -22.38 -10.44
CA ILE A 309 -0.61 -21.78 -9.19
C ILE A 309 0.05 -20.43 -9.49
N LEU A 310 -0.32 -19.41 -8.76
CA LEU A 310 0.47 -18.19 -8.65
C LEU A 310 1.52 -18.44 -7.56
N ARG A 311 2.79 -18.23 -7.89
CA ARG A 311 3.92 -18.48 -6.99
C ARG A 311 4.89 -17.32 -6.95
N SER A 312 5.67 -17.22 -5.90
CA SER A 312 6.88 -16.44 -5.87
C SER A 312 8.04 -17.31 -6.33
N LEU A 313 8.79 -16.85 -7.32
CA LEU A 313 10.04 -17.49 -7.76
C LEU A 313 11.19 -17.04 -6.85
N SER A 314 12.27 -17.80 -6.82
CA SER A 314 13.49 -17.40 -6.11
C SER A 314 14.17 -16.21 -6.82
N PHE A 315 14.82 -15.36 -6.03
CA PHE A 315 15.67 -14.27 -6.49
C PHE A 315 16.73 -13.93 -5.43
N ASP A 316 17.79 -13.23 -5.83
CA ASP A 316 18.79 -12.68 -4.92
C ASP A 316 18.35 -11.30 -4.41
N PRO A 317 18.03 -11.17 -3.12
CA PRO A 317 17.55 -9.89 -2.57
C PRO A 317 18.68 -8.88 -2.29
N MET A 318 19.94 -9.29 -2.23
CA MET A 318 21.08 -8.44 -1.83
C MET A 318 21.90 -7.89 -3.01
N GLY A 319 21.51 -8.16 -4.23
CA GLY A 319 22.18 -7.57 -5.38
C GLY A 319 23.64 -7.99 -5.59
N GLY A 320 24.07 -9.15 -5.05
CA GLY A 320 25.43 -9.68 -5.29
C GLY A 320 26.56 -9.06 -4.46
N MET A 321 26.24 -8.21 -3.48
CA MET A 321 27.29 -7.62 -2.60
C MET A 321 28.01 -8.62 -1.69
N MET A 322 27.56 -9.87 -1.61
CA MET A 322 28.25 -10.95 -0.86
C MET A 322 29.03 -11.92 -1.77
N GLY A 323 29.27 -11.62 -3.01
CA GLY A 323 29.99 -12.43 -3.99
C GLY A 323 31.50 -12.30 -3.99
N GLY A 324 32.15 -12.18 -2.83
CA GLY A 324 33.59 -12.11 -2.72
C GLY A 324 34.14 -13.13 -1.70
N GLY A 325 34.11 -14.46 -1.99
CA GLY A 325 34.78 -15.43 -1.17
C GLY A 325 34.09 -16.80 -1.11
N GLY A 326 34.18 -17.59 -2.15
CA GLY A 326 33.74 -18.98 -2.12
C GLY A 326 33.83 -19.65 -3.48
N GLY A 327 35.07 -19.86 -3.94
CA GLY A 327 35.34 -20.66 -5.15
C GLY A 327 34.77 -22.05 -5.01
N GLY A 328 34.07 -22.51 -6.07
CA GLY A 328 33.49 -23.81 -6.16
C GLY A 328 34.53 -24.93 -6.06
N MET A 329 34.14 -26.00 -5.36
CA MET A 329 34.57 -27.34 -5.66
C MET A 329 33.42 -28.31 -5.45
N GLY A 330 32.98 -28.87 -6.54
CA GLY A 330 32.19 -30.09 -6.49
C GLY A 330 33.02 -31.21 -5.96
N GLY A 331 32.46 -32.02 -5.08
CA GLY A 331 33.06 -33.21 -4.52
C GLY A 331 32.05 -33.99 -3.73
N SER A 332 31.60 -35.10 -4.32
CA SER A 332 30.82 -36.16 -3.70
C SER A 332 31.64 -36.86 -2.61
N GLY A 333 31.01 -37.22 -1.48
CA GLY A 333 31.46 -38.33 -0.65
C GLY A 333 31.56 -38.08 0.86
N GLY A 334 30.62 -38.62 1.61
CA GLY A 334 30.83 -39.52 2.75
C GLY A 334 31.29 -39.02 4.11
N MET A 335 30.42 -39.28 5.08
CA MET A 335 30.65 -39.67 6.46
C MET A 335 31.31 -38.73 7.49
N GLY A 336 30.51 -38.42 8.52
CA GLY A 336 30.84 -38.62 9.94
C GLY A 336 31.68 -37.56 10.63
N GLY A 337 31.14 -37.00 11.69
CA GLY A 337 31.94 -36.44 12.76
C GLY A 337 31.40 -35.16 13.38
N GLY A 338 30.91 -35.26 14.59
CA GLY A 338 30.36 -34.18 15.40
C GLY A 338 31.39 -33.11 15.75
N GLY A 339 30.89 -31.88 15.99
CA GLY A 339 31.68 -30.76 16.43
C GLY A 339 30.83 -29.53 16.71
N MET A 340 30.75 -29.24 17.95
CA MET A 340 30.07 -28.17 18.67
C MET A 340 29.92 -26.78 17.99
N GLY A 341 28.72 -26.17 18.16
CA GLY A 341 28.60 -24.90 18.82
C GLY A 341 28.73 -23.63 18.01
N GLY A 342 27.63 -23.16 17.50
CA GLY A 342 27.40 -21.81 17.03
C GLY A 342 25.92 -21.59 16.82
N GLY A 343 25.16 -21.55 17.94
CA GLY A 343 23.73 -21.32 17.92
C GLY A 343 23.37 -19.88 17.52
N GLY A 344 23.46 -19.57 16.23
CA GLY A 344 22.68 -18.47 15.66
C GLY A 344 21.26 -18.98 15.54
N MET A 345 20.30 -18.34 16.24
CA MET A 345 18.87 -18.56 16.08
C MET A 345 18.48 -18.27 14.64
N MET A 346 18.60 -19.26 13.76
CA MET A 346 17.88 -19.26 12.49
C MET A 346 16.41 -19.53 12.84
N GLY A 347 15.61 -18.46 12.92
CA GLY A 347 14.16 -18.58 12.96
C GLY A 347 13.70 -19.46 11.81
N SER A 348 12.73 -20.33 12.05
CA SER A 348 12.13 -21.28 11.09
C SER A 348 11.29 -20.59 10.00
N GLY A 349 11.69 -19.37 9.57
CA GLY A 349 10.97 -18.54 8.60
C GLY A 349 11.36 -18.84 7.15
N LEU A 350 10.49 -18.40 6.22
CA LEU A 350 10.82 -18.31 4.80
C LEU A 350 11.75 -17.11 4.58
N PRO A 351 13.05 -17.29 4.21
CA PRO A 351 13.94 -16.16 3.94
C PRO A 351 13.45 -15.28 2.79
N MET A 352 13.90 -14.02 2.77
CA MET A 352 13.68 -13.14 1.61
C MET A 352 14.28 -13.79 0.34
N GLY A 353 13.57 -13.69 -0.79
CA GLY A 353 13.99 -14.29 -2.04
C GLY A 353 13.74 -15.80 -2.19
N SER A 354 13.13 -16.47 -1.21
CA SER A 354 12.73 -17.88 -1.31
C SER A 354 11.60 -18.10 -2.32
N ALA A 355 11.56 -19.27 -2.95
CA ALA A 355 10.45 -19.70 -3.80
C ALA A 355 9.36 -20.42 -2.97
N PHE A 356 8.08 -20.12 -3.25
CA PHE A 356 6.93 -20.76 -2.63
C PHE A 356 5.64 -20.51 -3.43
N ASP A 357 4.62 -21.33 -3.19
CA ASP A 357 3.29 -21.16 -3.77
C ASP A 357 2.49 -20.13 -2.96
N ILE A 358 1.70 -19.30 -3.66
CA ILE A 358 0.90 -18.21 -3.06
C ILE A 358 -0.58 -18.58 -3.04
N LEU A 359 -1.14 -18.90 -4.22
CA LEU A 359 -2.54 -19.30 -4.35
C LEU A 359 -2.72 -20.28 -5.52
N THR A 360 -3.80 -21.04 -5.48
CA THR A 360 -4.20 -21.94 -6.56
C THR A 360 -5.46 -21.43 -7.25
N VAL A 361 -5.45 -21.39 -8.57
CA VAL A 361 -6.65 -21.23 -9.40
C VAL A 361 -7.10 -22.60 -9.87
N SER A 362 -8.27 -23.04 -9.43
CA SER A 362 -8.94 -24.28 -9.89
C SER A 362 -9.97 -23.92 -10.96
N VAL A 363 -9.68 -24.23 -12.21
CA VAL A 363 -10.52 -23.86 -13.35
C VAL A 363 -11.63 -24.88 -13.54
N GLY A 364 -12.89 -24.43 -13.54
CA GLY A 364 -14.08 -25.25 -13.71
C GLY A 364 -14.27 -25.86 -15.10
N ARG A 365 -15.42 -26.46 -15.31
CA ARG A 365 -15.74 -27.18 -16.56
C ARG A 365 -16.51 -26.35 -17.58
N ARG A 366 -17.36 -25.41 -17.12
CA ARG A 366 -18.24 -24.62 -17.99
C ARG A 366 -17.52 -23.33 -18.38
N ALA A 367 -17.61 -23.00 -19.66
CA ALA A 367 -17.24 -21.69 -20.16
C ALA A 367 -18.38 -20.71 -19.81
N GLY A 368 -18.06 -19.68 -19.04
CA GLY A 368 -18.92 -18.51 -18.87
C GLY A 368 -18.81 -17.57 -20.10
N THR A 369 -19.50 -16.43 -20.02
CA THR A 369 -19.27 -15.33 -20.96
C THR A 369 -17.79 -14.95 -20.93
N LYS A 370 -17.17 -14.86 -22.11
CA LYS A 370 -15.75 -14.53 -22.23
C LYS A 370 -15.59 -13.00 -22.16
N PRO A 371 -15.18 -12.41 -21.03
CA PRO A 371 -14.83 -11.00 -21.03
C PRO A 371 -13.59 -10.82 -21.92
N VAL A 372 -13.60 -9.76 -22.69
CA VAL A 372 -12.50 -9.38 -23.57
C VAL A 372 -11.94 -8.08 -23.01
N LEU A 373 -10.62 -8.02 -22.82
CA LEU A 373 -9.96 -6.78 -22.50
C LEU A 373 -10.17 -5.78 -23.63
N GLY A 374 -10.77 -4.65 -23.31
CA GLY A 374 -10.97 -3.55 -24.25
C GLY A 374 -9.65 -2.81 -24.54
N PRO A 375 -9.69 -1.76 -25.34
CA PRO A 375 -8.53 -0.94 -25.63
C PRO A 375 -8.09 -0.20 -24.35
N LEU A 376 -6.77 -0.22 -24.08
CA LEU A 376 -6.17 0.61 -23.06
C LEU A 376 -5.91 2.00 -23.67
N ALA A 377 -6.21 3.06 -22.91
CA ALA A 377 -6.03 4.43 -23.36
C ALA A 377 -4.60 4.92 -23.09
N PRO A 378 -4.05 5.81 -23.94
CA PRO A 378 -2.79 6.49 -23.66
C PRO A 378 -2.88 7.30 -22.36
N LEU A 379 -1.77 7.42 -21.64
CA LEU A 379 -1.69 8.35 -20.50
C LEU A 379 -1.81 9.79 -21.01
N SER A 380 -2.55 10.62 -20.27
CA SER A 380 -2.70 12.05 -20.58
C SER A 380 -1.39 12.83 -20.47
N VAL A 381 -0.49 12.38 -19.61
CA VAL A 381 0.85 12.95 -19.41
C VAL A 381 1.86 11.81 -19.43
N ILE A 382 2.96 11.99 -20.16
CA ILE A 382 4.11 11.09 -20.18
C ILE A 382 5.35 11.93 -19.93
N TYR A 383 6.03 11.67 -18.82
CA TYR A 383 7.32 12.28 -18.51
C TYR A 383 8.46 11.46 -19.11
N LYS A 384 9.51 12.12 -19.56
CA LYS A 384 10.73 11.51 -20.06
C LYS A 384 11.94 12.00 -19.27
N ALA A 385 12.99 11.20 -19.19
CA ALA A 385 14.18 11.55 -18.45
C ALA A 385 14.87 12.83 -18.97
N GLU A 386 14.80 13.06 -20.28
CA GLU A 386 15.35 14.26 -20.96
C GLU A 386 14.59 15.55 -20.65
N ASP A 387 13.34 15.47 -20.20
CA ASP A 387 12.55 16.65 -19.81
C ASP A 387 13.09 17.28 -18.51
N PHE A 388 13.93 16.55 -17.76
CA PHE A 388 14.47 16.96 -16.47
C PHE A 388 16.00 16.96 -16.50
N ALA A 389 16.61 18.11 -16.80
CA ALA A 389 18.07 18.26 -16.83
C ALA A 389 18.73 17.95 -15.49
N THR A 390 18.02 18.22 -14.39
CA THR A 390 18.44 17.92 -13.02
C THR A 390 17.31 17.21 -12.28
N ALA A 391 17.69 16.28 -11.40
CA ALA A 391 16.77 15.66 -10.44
C ALA A 391 17.24 15.98 -9.03
N ARG A 392 16.30 16.19 -8.11
CA ARG A 392 16.61 16.40 -6.68
C ARG A 392 17.02 15.06 -6.07
N PRO A 393 18.26 14.93 -5.54
CA PRO A 393 18.74 13.64 -5.04
C PRO A 393 18.25 13.37 -3.60
N PHE A 394 17.88 12.11 -3.34
CA PHE A 394 17.56 11.59 -2.02
C PHE A 394 18.31 10.27 -1.81
N THR A 395 19.32 10.30 -0.94
CA THR A 395 20.11 9.11 -0.61
C THR A 395 19.42 8.28 0.45
N LEU A 396 19.37 6.96 0.22
CA LEU A 396 18.90 5.98 1.18
C LEU A 396 20.15 5.36 1.81
N ASP A 397 20.32 5.56 3.11
CA ASP A 397 21.53 5.18 3.83
C ASP A 397 21.20 4.42 5.10
N MET A 398 22.21 3.68 5.62
CA MET A 398 22.16 3.04 6.93
C MET A 398 23.43 3.36 7.69
N SER A 399 23.31 3.96 8.85
CA SER A 399 24.42 4.24 9.75
C SER A 399 24.10 3.75 11.16
N MET A 400 24.99 2.94 11.76
CA MET A 400 24.81 2.38 13.11
C MET A 400 23.43 1.73 13.32
N MET A 401 22.94 0.98 12.33
CA MET A 401 21.60 0.35 12.33
C MET A 401 20.42 1.32 12.29
N THR A 402 20.64 2.59 12.00
CA THR A 402 19.60 3.59 11.78
C THR A 402 19.44 3.83 10.29
N TRP A 403 18.22 3.70 9.82
CA TRP A 403 17.84 4.00 8.42
C TRP A 403 17.61 5.49 8.26
N THR A 404 18.16 6.10 7.20
CA THR A 404 18.08 7.53 6.94
C THR A 404 17.76 7.84 5.49
N ILE A 405 17.17 9.01 5.25
CA ILE A 405 17.02 9.60 3.93
C ILE A 405 17.76 10.95 3.95
N ASN A 406 18.76 11.12 3.06
CA ASN A 406 19.69 12.26 3.07
C ASN A 406 20.39 12.46 4.45
N GLY A 407 20.69 11.34 5.15
CA GLY A 407 21.32 11.37 6.47
C GLY A 407 20.39 11.85 7.60
N ARG A 408 19.08 12.03 7.32
CA ARG A 408 18.07 12.52 8.27
C ARG A 408 17.15 11.39 8.69
N VAL A 409 16.62 11.48 9.91
CA VAL A 409 15.58 10.62 10.47
C VAL A 409 14.24 11.38 10.50
N PHE A 410 13.16 10.67 10.75
CA PHE A 410 11.85 11.30 10.91
C PHE A 410 11.77 12.12 12.20
N GLU A 411 11.34 13.35 12.04
CA GLU A 411 10.92 14.26 13.10
C GLU A 411 9.52 14.77 12.78
N MET A 412 8.60 14.73 13.75
CA MET A 412 7.15 14.88 13.53
C MET A 412 6.76 16.10 12.69
N MET A 413 7.46 17.23 12.85
CA MET A 413 7.12 18.50 12.20
C MET A 413 8.28 19.07 11.35
N GLU A 414 9.39 18.34 11.22
CA GLU A 414 10.55 18.84 10.52
C GLU A 414 10.41 18.65 9.00
N VAL A 415 10.65 19.72 8.26
CA VAL A 415 10.75 19.74 6.79
C VAL A 415 12.03 20.49 6.44
N ALA A 416 12.91 19.88 5.69
CA ALA A 416 14.14 20.53 5.24
C ALA A 416 13.90 21.36 3.97
N GLU A 417 14.83 22.27 3.64
CA GLU A 417 14.72 23.13 2.46
C GLU A 417 14.59 22.33 1.15
N ASP A 418 15.34 21.23 1.04
CA ASP A 418 15.28 20.32 -0.10
C ASP A 418 14.03 19.44 -0.13
N GLU A 419 13.14 19.55 0.85
CA GLU A 419 11.84 18.87 0.94
C GLU A 419 10.66 19.83 0.67
N MET A 420 10.93 21.09 0.32
CA MET A 420 9.92 22.10 -0.01
C MET A 420 9.66 22.16 -1.52
N VAL A 421 8.38 22.18 -1.90
CA VAL A 421 7.90 22.29 -3.28
C VAL A 421 6.64 23.16 -3.31
N HIS A 422 6.19 23.60 -4.49
CA HIS A 422 4.94 24.35 -4.62
C HIS A 422 3.87 23.53 -5.35
N VAL A 423 2.62 23.90 -5.11
CA VAL A 423 1.48 23.37 -5.87
C VAL A 423 1.73 23.63 -7.37
N HIS A 424 1.51 22.59 -8.18
CA HIS A 424 1.74 22.55 -9.63
C HIS A 424 3.20 22.54 -10.08
N ASP A 425 4.18 22.53 -9.16
CA ASP A 425 5.56 22.26 -9.57
C ASP A 425 5.66 20.89 -10.23
N THR A 426 6.30 20.86 -11.40
CA THR A 426 6.63 19.60 -12.08
C THR A 426 8.13 19.41 -12.03
N MET A 427 8.60 18.35 -11.38
CA MET A 427 10.03 18.09 -11.21
C MET A 427 10.36 16.61 -11.13
N ALA A 428 11.64 16.31 -11.18
CA ALA A 428 12.16 14.97 -10.94
C ALA A 428 12.88 14.88 -9.59
N TRP A 429 12.63 13.76 -8.88
CA TRP A 429 13.41 13.32 -7.74
C TRP A 429 14.20 12.07 -8.13
N GLU A 430 15.33 11.83 -7.46
CA GLU A 430 16.15 10.65 -7.71
C GLU A 430 16.49 9.93 -6.40
N TRP A 431 15.96 8.75 -6.24
CA TRP A 431 16.29 7.86 -5.13
C TRP A 431 17.63 7.16 -5.40
N ILE A 432 18.57 7.23 -4.46
CA ILE A 432 19.91 6.64 -4.57
C ILE A 432 20.08 5.65 -3.41
N ASN A 433 20.08 4.37 -3.70
CA ASN A 433 20.17 3.37 -2.64
C ASN A 433 21.62 2.96 -2.37
N ASN A 434 22.19 3.46 -1.29
CA ASN A 434 23.53 3.11 -0.79
C ASN A 434 23.51 1.95 0.21
N THR A 435 22.35 1.33 0.46
CA THR A 435 22.20 0.25 1.43
C THR A 435 22.34 -1.13 0.76
N PRO A 436 22.55 -2.22 1.52
CA PRO A 436 22.69 -3.55 0.95
C PRO A 436 21.36 -4.24 0.61
N ILE A 437 20.20 -3.62 0.88
CA ILE A 437 18.89 -4.21 0.63
C ILE A 437 17.99 -3.27 -0.20
N PRO A 438 16.95 -3.79 -0.87
CA PRO A 438 16.03 -2.96 -1.62
C PRO A 438 15.04 -2.23 -0.71
N HIS A 439 14.63 -1.04 -1.13
CA HIS A 439 13.62 -0.22 -0.45
C HIS A 439 12.49 0.14 -1.41
N PRO A 440 11.23 -0.18 -1.12
CA PRO A 440 10.08 0.39 -1.82
C PRO A 440 9.84 1.82 -1.31
N MET A 441 10.14 2.81 -2.14
CA MET A 441 9.96 4.21 -1.76
C MET A 441 8.57 4.67 -2.15
N HIS A 442 7.81 5.10 -1.15
CA HIS A 442 6.46 5.61 -1.27
C HIS A 442 6.41 7.11 -1.03
N MET A 443 5.51 7.79 -1.76
CA MET A 443 5.21 9.22 -1.56
C MET A 443 3.71 9.42 -1.39
N HIS A 444 3.33 10.09 -0.32
CA HIS A 444 1.94 10.51 -0.06
C HIS A 444 1.52 11.62 -1.03
N ASN A 445 0.24 11.71 -1.33
CA ASN A 445 -0.39 12.80 -2.09
C ASN A 445 0.22 13.09 -3.47
N VAL A 446 1.00 12.19 -4.04
CA VAL A 446 1.58 12.31 -5.39
C VAL A 446 1.50 10.98 -6.11
N GLN A 447 1.23 11.04 -7.41
CA GLN A 447 1.53 9.94 -8.31
C GLN A 447 2.67 10.38 -9.24
N PHE A 448 3.64 9.50 -9.43
CA PHE A 448 4.82 9.74 -10.24
C PHE A 448 4.97 8.69 -11.34
N GLN A 449 5.82 8.97 -12.31
CA GLN A 449 6.30 8.01 -13.29
C GLN A 449 7.79 7.75 -13.06
N VAL A 450 8.20 6.48 -13.15
CA VAL A 450 9.63 6.13 -13.19
C VAL A 450 10.14 6.43 -14.59
N VAL A 451 11.02 7.43 -14.70
CA VAL A 451 11.53 7.90 -16.00
C VAL A 451 12.91 7.36 -16.34
N GLN A 452 13.67 6.91 -15.35
CA GLN A 452 14.99 6.34 -15.58
C GLN A 452 15.44 5.45 -14.41
N ARG A 453 16.13 4.35 -14.73
CA ARG A 453 16.88 3.54 -13.78
C ARG A 453 18.34 3.48 -14.21
N THR A 454 19.23 3.79 -13.28
CA THR A 454 20.68 3.60 -13.46
C THR A 454 21.11 2.52 -12.48
N VAL A 455 21.59 1.41 -13.01
CA VAL A 455 21.93 0.23 -12.23
C VAL A 455 23.43 -0.03 -12.24
N PRO A 456 24.01 -0.53 -11.14
CA PRO A 456 25.38 -1.01 -11.14
C PRO A 456 25.48 -2.25 -12.06
N ALA A 457 26.65 -2.45 -12.65
CA ALA A 457 26.92 -3.59 -13.55
C ALA A 457 27.01 -4.94 -12.80
N THR A 458 26.16 -5.17 -11.80
CA THR A 458 26.17 -6.40 -10.98
C THR A 458 25.19 -7.44 -11.48
N SER A 459 25.57 -8.71 -11.42
CA SER A 459 24.83 -9.84 -12.02
C SER A 459 23.48 -10.15 -11.40
N SER A 460 23.24 -9.77 -10.15
CA SER A 460 22.00 -10.11 -9.45
C SER A 460 20.80 -9.28 -9.91
N TYR A 461 21.00 -8.05 -10.35
CA TYR A 461 19.93 -7.24 -10.95
C TYR A 461 19.31 -7.91 -12.19
N ALA A 462 20.10 -8.70 -12.93
CA ALA A 462 19.62 -9.47 -14.07
C ALA A 462 18.52 -10.49 -13.68
N THR A 463 18.43 -10.89 -12.42
CA THR A 463 17.42 -11.86 -11.95
C THR A 463 16.06 -11.21 -11.67
N ILE A 464 15.97 -9.89 -11.63
CA ILE A 464 14.76 -9.16 -11.24
C ILE A 464 14.28 -8.13 -12.27
N ASN A 465 15.18 -7.61 -13.11
CA ASN A 465 14.91 -6.46 -13.99
C ASN A 465 13.75 -6.67 -14.98
N GLN A 466 13.55 -7.89 -15.49
CA GLN A 466 12.46 -8.21 -16.39
C GLN A 466 11.08 -8.16 -15.72
N GLY A 467 11.04 -8.19 -14.40
CA GLY A 467 9.81 -8.15 -13.61
C GLY A 467 9.43 -6.75 -13.12
N LEU A 468 10.26 -5.75 -13.34
CA LEU A 468 9.93 -4.37 -12.99
C LEU A 468 8.95 -3.79 -14.02
N VAL A 469 7.92 -3.11 -13.52
CA VAL A 469 6.92 -2.45 -14.35
C VAL A 469 6.92 -0.96 -14.01
N ASP A 470 7.71 -0.23 -14.79
CA ASP A 470 7.90 1.22 -14.61
C ASP A 470 6.92 2.07 -15.42
N THR A 471 6.27 1.46 -16.41
CA THR A 471 5.25 2.14 -17.23
C THR A 471 4.02 2.44 -16.39
N GLY A 472 3.45 3.62 -16.53
CA GLY A 472 2.24 4.03 -15.83
C GLY A 472 2.50 4.92 -14.62
N TRP A 473 1.43 5.24 -13.92
CA TRP A 473 1.46 6.01 -12.69
C TRP A 473 1.71 5.10 -11.49
N LYS A 474 2.59 5.55 -10.62
CA LYS A 474 2.95 4.84 -9.38
C LYS A 474 2.98 5.82 -8.21
N ASP A 475 2.83 5.28 -7.02
CA ASP A 475 3.10 5.98 -5.77
C ASP A 475 4.19 5.29 -4.94
N THR A 476 4.55 4.07 -5.32
CA THR A 476 5.56 3.26 -4.65
C THR A 476 6.49 2.67 -5.71
N ALA A 477 7.80 2.86 -5.58
CA ALA A 477 8.79 2.33 -6.52
C ALA A 477 9.93 1.61 -5.81
N PRO A 478 10.29 0.39 -6.26
CA PRO A 478 11.44 -0.33 -5.73
C PRO A 478 12.77 0.35 -6.14
N VAL A 479 13.68 0.48 -5.18
CA VAL A 479 15.04 0.97 -5.38
C VAL A 479 16.01 -0.08 -4.87
N TRP A 480 16.69 -0.78 -5.77
CA TRP A 480 17.58 -1.90 -5.43
C TRP A 480 18.96 -1.40 -4.98
N PRO A 481 19.75 -2.25 -4.27
CA PRO A 481 21.09 -1.87 -3.81
C PRO A 481 21.98 -1.33 -4.94
N GLY A 482 22.55 -0.14 -4.73
CA GLY A 482 23.39 0.57 -5.70
C GLY A 482 22.64 1.18 -6.88
N GLU A 483 21.32 1.08 -6.93
CA GLU A 483 20.47 1.64 -7.98
C GLU A 483 20.19 3.12 -7.73
N ARG A 484 19.99 3.85 -8.83
CA ARG A 484 19.44 5.20 -8.87
C ARG A 484 18.15 5.17 -9.68
N VAL A 485 17.06 5.62 -9.08
CA VAL A 485 15.74 5.65 -9.71
C VAL A 485 15.26 7.08 -9.78
N LYS A 486 15.19 7.61 -11.01
CA LYS A 486 14.62 8.93 -11.28
C LYS A 486 13.12 8.81 -11.49
N ILE A 487 12.37 9.54 -10.70
CA ILE A 487 10.92 9.68 -10.81
C ILE A 487 10.55 11.09 -11.19
N ALA A 488 9.44 11.27 -11.90
CA ALA A 488 8.93 12.58 -12.27
C ALA A 488 7.45 12.69 -11.92
N MET A 489 7.04 13.84 -11.38
CA MET A 489 5.69 14.12 -10.91
C MET A 489 5.36 15.60 -10.96
N THR A 490 4.05 15.88 -10.88
CA THR A 490 3.51 17.22 -10.61
C THR A 490 2.87 17.19 -9.21
N PHE A 491 3.27 18.12 -8.35
CA PHE A 491 2.77 18.22 -6.97
C PHE A 491 1.40 18.88 -6.89
N GLY A 492 0.60 18.49 -5.92
CA GLY A 492 -0.73 19.04 -5.69
C GLY A 492 -1.87 18.18 -6.27
N PRO A 493 -3.12 18.68 -6.26
CA PRO A 493 -3.52 20.10 -6.06
C PRO A 493 -3.58 20.57 -4.60
N HIS A 494 -3.41 19.69 -3.63
CA HIS A 494 -3.55 20.02 -2.20
C HIS A 494 -2.21 20.49 -1.64
N ALA A 495 -2.19 21.71 -1.08
CA ALA A 495 -1.09 22.19 -0.26
C ALA A 495 -1.13 21.53 1.13
N GLY A 496 0.02 21.47 1.81
CA GLY A 496 0.14 20.90 3.15
C GLY A 496 1.41 20.09 3.34
N MET A 497 1.58 19.52 4.53
CA MET A 497 2.69 18.65 4.89
C MET A 497 2.32 17.19 4.66
N TYR A 498 3.11 16.51 3.88
CA TYR A 498 2.94 15.11 3.53
C TYR A 498 4.22 14.32 3.80
N MET A 499 4.18 13.01 3.62
CA MET A 499 5.33 12.15 3.91
C MET A 499 5.84 11.43 2.67
N TYR A 500 7.09 11.02 2.74
CA TYR A 500 7.69 10.02 1.87
C TYR A 500 8.59 9.12 2.70
N HIS A 501 8.57 7.83 2.40
CA HIS A 501 9.23 6.84 3.25
C HIS A 501 9.51 5.53 2.52
N CYS A 502 10.34 4.71 3.12
CA CYS A 502 10.45 3.30 2.75
C CYS A 502 9.19 2.57 3.22
N HIS A 503 8.55 1.80 2.35
CA HIS A 503 7.35 1.03 2.70
C HIS A 503 7.67 -0.41 3.20
N ILE A 504 8.89 -0.69 3.61
CA ILE A 504 9.16 -1.71 4.62
C ILE A 504 8.76 -1.09 5.94
N LEU A 505 7.63 -1.54 6.50
CA LEU A 505 6.97 -0.84 7.61
C LEU A 505 7.83 -0.76 8.87
N GLU A 506 8.71 -1.73 9.09
CA GLU A 506 9.68 -1.69 10.18
C GLU A 506 10.75 -0.61 9.96
N HIS A 507 11.15 -0.35 8.70
CA HIS A 507 12.08 0.74 8.40
C HIS A 507 11.42 2.10 8.57
N GLU A 508 10.15 2.22 8.16
CA GLU A 508 9.32 3.39 8.41
C GLU A 508 9.23 3.68 9.91
N ASP A 509 8.80 2.70 10.73
CA ASP A 509 8.73 2.81 12.19
C ASP A 509 10.11 3.07 12.84
N MET A 510 11.19 2.63 12.20
CA MET A 510 12.59 2.88 12.58
C MET A 510 13.17 4.15 11.95
N THR A 511 12.31 5.10 11.58
CA THR A 511 12.65 6.47 11.13
C THR A 511 13.08 6.65 9.67
N MET A 512 12.98 5.63 8.78
CA MET A 512 13.22 5.81 7.35
C MET A 512 12.04 6.48 6.65
N MET A 513 11.69 7.62 7.15
CA MET A 513 10.56 8.46 6.74
C MET A 513 10.95 9.92 6.87
N ARG A 514 10.36 10.79 6.05
CA ARG A 514 10.55 12.24 6.10
C ARG A 514 9.25 12.95 5.73
N ASN A 515 9.11 14.18 6.19
CA ASN A 515 8.07 15.08 5.70
C ASN A 515 8.56 15.83 4.45
N TYR A 516 7.61 16.23 3.61
CA TYR A 516 7.82 17.25 2.60
C TYR A 516 6.62 18.21 2.60
N MET A 517 6.86 19.46 2.21
CA MET A 517 5.85 20.52 2.23
C MET A 517 5.47 20.91 0.80
N ILE A 518 4.19 20.81 0.47
CA ILE A 518 3.62 21.41 -0.74
C ILE A 518 3.07 22.78 -0.34
N MET A 519 3.75 23.84 -0.76
CA MET A 519 3.38 25.24 -0.46
C MET A 519 2.39 25.76 -1.48
N ASP A 520 1.37 26.48 -1.02
CA ASP A 520 0.59 27.34 -1.90
C ASP A 520 1.40 28.60 -2.22
N HIS A 521 1.28 29.14 -3.44
CA HIS A 521 1.94 30.39 -3.86
C HIS A 521 1.55 31.61 -3.00
N THR A 522 0.48 31.49 -2.20
CA THR A 522 0.00 32.53 -1.29
C THR A 522 0.55 32.40 0.13
N MET A 523 1.22 31.31 0.48
CA MET A 523 1.78 31.10 1.82
C MET A 523 3.02 31.99 2.01
N PRO A 524 3.12 32.72 3.14
CA PRO A 524 4.37 33.40 3.47
C PRO A 524 5.48 32.38 3.75
N PRO A 525 6.76 32.72 3.47
CA PRO A 525 7.86 31.85 3.81
C PRO A 525 7.83 31.55 5.32
N MET A 526 8.00 30.27 5.67
CA MET A 526 8.04 29.87 7.07
C MET A 526 9.21 30.59 7.78
N PRO A 527 9.03 31.05 9.02
CA PRO A 527 10.16 31.62 9.77
C PRO A 527 11.21 30.53 10.01
N MET A 528 12.43 30.80 9.56
CA MET A 528 13.62 29.96 9.79
C MET A 528 13.97 29.87 11.27
#